data_db5d9d64e9e83fdd85aba571295d95ec
#
_entry.id   db5d9d64e9e83fdd85aba571295d95ec
#
_cell.length_a   1.000
_cell.length_b   1.000
_cell.length_c   1.000
_cell.angle_alpha   90.00
_cell.angle_beta   90.00
_cell.angle_gamma   90.00
#
_symmetry.space_group_name_H-M   'P 1'
#
loop_
_entity.id
_entity.type
_entity.pdbx_description
1 polymer ?
#
loop_
_entity_poly.entity_id
_entity_poly.type
_entity_poly.pdbx_seq_one_letter_code
_entity_poly.pdbx_strand_id
1 'polypeptide(L)'
;MAKKRGRLRLVSSHDPVDVFNDLDALRQAQAAPAGPAFQGQRRQRIAETFARIPHDRGLALRRHNLTGAAWILLILLDRLIFEGRGRNPVKLTHRCLKAAGFSRYAAKRALRSLEKASVVAVTRHRGRAPLVTHRWFPVG
;
A
#
# COMPACT_ATOMS: atom_id res chain seq x y z
N MET A 1 -49.38 21.52 38.92
CA MET A 1 -48.32 21.50 37.88
C MET A 1 -48.25 20.12 37.27
N ALA A 2 -48.79 19.95 36.06
CA ALA A 2 -48.91 18.66 35.38
C ALA A 2 -47.73 18.44 34.42
N LYS A 3 -46.97 17.36 34.64
CA LYS A 3 -45.80 16.97 33.91
C LYS A 3 -46.22 16.18 32.66
N LYS A 4 -46.19 16.81 31.48
CA LYS A 4 -46.43 16.15 30.18
C LYS A 4 -45.35 15.12 29.89
N ARG A 5 -45.70 13.84 29.92
CA ARG A 5 -44.87 12.73 29.43
C ARG A 5 -44.98 12.70 27.91
N GLY A 6 -43.88 13.06 27.22
CA GLY A 6 -43.77 12.91 25.80
C GLY A 6 -43.72 11.42 25.41
N ARG A 7 -44.69 10.99 24.62
CA ARG A 7 -44.72 9.66 23.98
C ARG A 7 -43.69 9.60 22.88
N LEU A 8 -42.64 8.80 23.09
CA LEU A 8 -41.74 8.37 22.00
C LEU A 8 -42.56 7.52 21.03
N ARG A 9 -42.83 8.03 19.84
CA ARG A 9 -43.29 7.22 18.71
C ARG A 9 -42.10 6.40 18.24
N LEU A 10 -42.16 5.08 18.47
CA LEU A 10 -41.38 4.10 17.74
C LEU A 10 -41.80 4.19 16.28
N VAL A 11 -40.89 4.66 15.42
CA VAL A 11 -41.07 4.65 14.00
C VAL A 11 -40.85 3.21 13.54
N SER A 12 -41.93 2.69 13.05
CA SER A 12 -42.23 1.40 12.49
C SER A 12 -41.27 0.91 11.44
N SER A 13 -40.96 -0.39 11.59
CA SER A 13 -40.89 -1.40 10.54
C SER A 13 -40.48 -0.90 9.13
N HIS A 14 -39.23 -1.13 8.77
CA HIS A 14 -38.84 -1.28 7.37
C HIS A 14 -39.54 -2.53 6.82
N ASP A 15 -40.54 -2.32 5.99
CA ASP A 15 -41.14 -3.40 5.22
C ASP A 15 -40.10 -3.99 4.26
N PRO A 16 -39.94 -5.31 4.23
CA PRO A 16 -38.94 -5.98 3.35
C PRO A 16 -39.23 -5.76 1.85
N VAL A 17 -40.36 -5.21 1.49
CA VAL A 17 -40.75 -4.92 0.10
C VAL A 17 -40.01 -3.72 -0.48
N ASP A 18 -39.61 -2.76 0.35
CA ASP A 18 -38.94 -1.54 -0.12
C ASP A 18 -37.51 -1.78 -0.61
N VAL A 19 -36.84 -2.82 -0.08
CA VAL A 19 -35.45 -3.15 -0.48
C VAL A 19 -35.37 -3.65 -1.93
N PHE A 20 -36.42 -4.32 -2.42
CA PHE A 20 -36.45 -4.83 -3.81
C PHE A 20 -36.73 -3.70 -4.82
N ASN A 21 -37.52 -2.71 -4.46
CA ASN A 21 -37.77 -1.55 -5.32
C ASN A 21 -36.53 -0.69 -5.49
N ASP A 22 -35.67 -0.58 -4.46
CA ASP A 22 -34.40 0.12 -4.54
C ASP A 22 -33.40 -0.59 -5.48
N LEU A 23 -33.41 -1.92 -5.53
CA LEU A 23 -32.55 -2.69 -6.44
C LEU A 23 -32.96 -2.51 -7.91
N ASP A 24 -34.24 -2.42 -8.19
CA ASP A 24 -34.72 -2.17 -9.55
C ASP A 24 -34.46 -0.73 -10.00
N ALA A 25 -34.58 0.25 -9.08
CA ALA A 25 -34.17 1.62 -9.33
C ALA A 25 -32.65 1.73 -9.61
N LEU A 26 -31.82 0.98 -8.89
CA LEU A 26 -30.39 0.90 -9.15
C LEU A 26 -30.06 0.25 -10.49
N ARG A 27 -30.81 -0.81 -10.89
CA ARG A 27 -30.65 -1.44 -12.22
C ARG A 27 -31.06 -0.50 -13.34
N GLN A 28 -32.14 0.24 -13.17
CA GLN A 28 -32.59 1.25 -14.14
C GLN A 28 -31.60 2.42 -14.24
N ALA A 29 -31.01 2.84 -13.14
CA ALA A 29 -29.96 3.86 -13.14
C ALA A 29 -28.68 3.39 -13.86
N GLN A 30 -28.36 2.08 -13.79
CA GLN A 30 -27.25 1.48 -14.52
C GLN A 30 -27.58 1.24 -16.01
N ALA A 31 -28.86 1.10 -16.37
CA ALA A 31 -29.35 0.96 -17.74
C ALA A 31 -29.58 2.30 -18.45
N ALA A 32 -29.39 3.43 -17.75
CA ALA A 32 -29.40 4.74 -18.40
C ALA A 32 -28.35 4.75 -19.53
N PRO A 33 -28.70 5.29 -20.71
CA PRO A 33 -27.79 5.28 -21.85
C PRO A 33 -26.45 5.88 -21.42
N ALA A 34 -25.39 5.14 -21.66
CA ALA A 34 -24.04 5.55 -21.35
C ALA A 34 -23.87 6.99 -21.81
N GLY A 35 -23.71 7.90 -20.84
CA GLY A 35 -23.39 9.30 -21.14
C GLY A 35 -22.21 9.33 -22.10
N PRO A 36 -21.96 10.43 -22.79
CA PRO A 36 -21.07 10.51 -23.96
C PRO A 36 -19.83 9.68 -23.70
N ALA A 37 -19.63 8.67 -24.56
CA ALA A 37 -18.60 7.66 -24.41
C ALA A 37 -17.36 8.32 -23.85
N PHE A 38 -16.90 7.86 -22.71
CA PHE A 38 -15.68 8.32 -22.05
C PHE A 38 -14.59 8.24 -23.10
N GLN A 39 -14.46 9.32 -23.89
CA GLN A 39 -13.41 9.45 -24.87
C GLN A 39 -12.16 9.29 -24.07
N GLY A 40 -11.52 8.12 -24.26
CA GLY A 40 -10.48 7.62 -23.39
C GLY A 40 -9.51 8.73 -23.05
N GLN A 41 -9.70 9.30 -21.87
CA GLN A 41 -8.65 10.12 -21.28
C GLN A 41 -7.42 9.24 -21.35
N ARG A 42 -6.53 9.55 -22.31
CA ARG A 42 -5.21 8.94 -22.41
C ARG A 42 -4.71 8.93 -20.99
N ARG A 43 -4.63 7.72 -20.39
CA ARG A 43 -4.14 7.57 -19.02
C ARG A 43 -2.91 8.42 -18.94
N GLN A 44 -3.02 9.57 -18.24
CA GLN A 44 -1.88 10.45 -18.01
C GLN A 44 -0.83 9.52 -17.43
N ARG A 45 0.28 9.35 -18.17
CA ARG A 45 1.41 8.57 -17.64
C ARG A 45 1.80 9.31 -16.39
N ILE A 46 1.58 8.67 -15.24
CA ILE A 46 2.04 9.20 -13.97
C ILE A 46 3.55 9.37 -14.14
N ALA A 47 3.99 10.61 -14.26
CA ALA A 47 5.42 10.93 -14.40
C ALA A 47 6.18 10.62 -13.10
N GLU A 48 5.43 10.46 -12.00
CA GLU A 48 5.98 10.16 -10.69
C GLU A 48 6.37 8.70 -10.57
N THR A 49 7.53 8.45 -9.99
CA THR A 49 7.99 7.12 -9.67
C THR A 49 7.18 6.58 -8.49
N PHE A 50 6.54 5.43 -8.65
CA PHE A 50 5.77 4.79 -7.59
C PHE A 50 6.28 3.38 -7.31
N ALA A 51 6.14 2.94 -6.06
CA ALA A 51 6.41 1.56 -5.65
C ALA A 51 5.09 0.77 -5.62
N ARG A 52 5.08 -0.43 -6.18
CA ARG A 52 3.94 -1.35 -6.15
C ARG A 52 4.19 -2.41 -5.07
N ILE A 53 3.47 -2.31 -3.98
CA ILE A 53 3.45 -3.37 -2.97
C ILE A 53 2.14 -4.16 -3.16
N PRO A 54 2.20 -5.45 -3.52
CA PRO A 54 1.01 -6.29 -3.60
C PRO A 54 0.26 -6.30 -2.27
N HIS A 55 -1.07 -6.21 -2.30
CA HIS A 55 -1.92 -6.10 -1.12
C HIS A 55 -1.64 -7.20 -0.09
N ASP A 56 -1.57 -8.46 -0.53
CA ASP A 56 -1.33 -9.61 0.35
C ASP A 56 0.01 -9.52 1.09
N ARG A 57 1.04 -9.02 0.40
CA ARG A 57 2.36 -8.78 0.98
C ARG A 57 2.34 -7.62 1.97
N GLY A 58 1.58 -6.56 1.67
CA GLY A 58 1.35 -5.44 2.58
C GLY A 58 0.67 -5.89 3.87
N LEU A 59 -0.35 -6.75 3.78
CA LEU A 59 -1.02 -7.33 4.94
C LEU A 59 -0.10 -8.24 5.76
N ALA A 60 0.72 -9.07 5.11
CA ALA A 60 1.70 -9.91 5.79
C ALA A 60 2.72 -9.06 6.58
N LEU A 61 3.17 -7.95 6.00
CA LEU A 61 4.10 -7.02 6.67
C LEU A 61 3.50 -6.32 7.89
N ARG A 62 2.20 -6.07 7.88
CA ARG A 62 1.51 -5.44 9.01
C ARG A 62 1.68 -6.25 10.31
N ARG A 63 1.75 -7.58 10.21
CA ARG A 63 1.97 -8.47 11.37
C ARG A 63 3.34 -8.29 12.03
N HIS A 64 4.31 -7.74 11.32
CA HIS A 64 5.68 -7.57 11.81
C HIS A 64 5.94 -6.21 12.47
N ASN A 65 4.93 -5.35 12.62
CA ASN A 65 5.04 -4.03 13.26
C ASN A 65 6.26 -3.24 12.77
N LEU A 66 6.44 -3.16 11.46
CA LEU A 66 7.57 -2.45 10.85
C LEU A 66 7.53 -0.96 11.20
N THR A 67 8.68 -0.40 11.55
CA THR A 67 8.80 1.05 11.75
C THR A 67 8.62 1.81 10.44
N GLY A 68 8.19 3.09 10.50
CA GLY A 68 8.08 3.93 9.30
C GLY A 68 9.37 3.97 8.48
N ALA A 69 10.53 4.01 9.16
CA ALA A 69 11.83 3.94 8.50
C ALA A 69 12.04 2.61 7.73
N ALA A 70 11.55 1.48 8.26
CA ALA A 70 11.64 0.19 7.57
C ALA A 70 10.74 0.17 6.31
N TRP A 71 9.55 0.76 6.38
CA TRP A 71 8.66 0.92 5.24
C TRP A 71 9.29 1.78 4.13
N ILE A 72 9.85 2.93 4.48
CA ILE A 72 10.51 3.82 3.51
C ILE A 72 11.71 3.11 2.88
N LEU A 73 12.49 2.36 3.67
CA LEU A 73 13.62 1.59 3.14
C LEU A 73 13.18 0.47 2.21
N LEU A 74 12.05 -0.19 2.49
CA LEU A 74 11.46 -1.20 1.61
C LEU A 74 11.08 -0.60 0.26
N ILE A 75 10.38 0.54 0.27
CA ILE A 75 10.01 1.27 -0.95
C ILE A 75 11.25 1.69 -1.74
N LEU A 76 12.31 2.13 -1.06
CA LEU A 76 13.57 2.47 -1.71
C LEU A 76 14.22 1.25 -2.39
N LEU A 77 14.19 0.08 -1.74
CA LEU A 77 14.72 -1.17 -2.32
C LEU A 77 13.92 -1.57 -3.56
N ASP A 78 12.60 -1.52 -3.50
CA ASP A 78 11.73 -1.81 -4.64
C ASP A 78 12.04 -0.90 -5.83
N ARG A 79 12.22 0.39 -5.56
CA ARG A 79 12.61 1.37 -6.56
C ARG A 79 13.97 1.02 -7.19
N LEU A 80 14.97 0.71 -6.38
CA LEU A 80 16.31 0.36 -6.87
C LEU A 80 16.32 -0.92 -7.71
N ILE A 81 15.51 -1.92 -7.35
CA ILE A 81 15.32 -3.13 -8.14
C ILE A 81 14.68 -2.78 -9.49
N PHE A 82 13.65 -1.95 -9.48
CA PHE A 82 12.97 -1.52 -10.69
C PHE A 82 13.90 -0.72 -11.61
N GLU A 83 14.62 0.28 -11.09
CA GLU A 83 15.62 1.06 -11.83
C GLU A 83 16.76 0.18 -12.35
N GLY A 84 17.14 -0.84 -11.58
CA GLY A 84 18.13 -1.84 -11.95
C GLY A 84 17.64 -2.92 -12.91
N ARG A 85 16.45 -2.75 -13.54
CA ARG A 85 15.83 -3.73 -14.43
C ARG A 85 15.65 -5.12 -13.80
N GLY A 86 15.20 -5.15 -12.55
CA GLY A 86 14.94 -6.37 -11.81
C GLY A 86 16.19 -7.01 -11.16
N ARG A 87 17.34 -6.34 -11.19
CA ARG A 87 18.57 -6.89 -10.54
C ARG A 87 18.35 -7.02 -9.04
N ASN A 88 18.42 -8.22 -8.55
CA ASN A 88 18.35 -8.61 -7.15
C ASN A 88 19.46 -9.64 -6.90
N PRO A 89 20.48 -9.38 -6.07
CA PRO A 89 20.54 -8.40 -4.98
C PRO A 89 20.92 -6.96 -5.38
N VAL A 90 20.53 -6.00 -4.53
CA VAL A 90 20.82 -4.59 -4.69
C VAL A 90 21.96 -4.17 -3.78
N LYS A 91 22.89 -3.37 -4.29
CA LYS A 91 23.95 -2.76 -3.49
C LYS A 91 23.45 -1.48 -2.82
N LEU A 92 23.30 -1.48 -1.51
CA LEU A 92 22.79 -0.35 -0.76
C LEU A 92 23.93 0.58 -0.32
N THR A 93 24.23 1.58 -1.13
CA THR A 93 25.32 2.51 -0.87
C THR A 93 24.93 3.61 0.13
N HIS A 94 25.90 4.15 0.85
CA HIS A 94 25.68 5.28 1.76
C HIS A 94 25.12 6.52 1.02
N ARG A 95 25.56 6.78 -0.20
CA ARG A 95 25.05 7.88 -1.05
C ARG A 95 23.56 7.73 -1.30
N CYS A 96 23.11 6.53 -1.65
CA CYS A 96 21.71 6.22 -1.89
C CYS A 96 20.87 6.42 -0.62
N LEU A 97 21.33 5.92 0.52
CA LEU A 97 20.66 6.09 1.82
C LEU A 97 20.55 7.56 2.22
N LYS A 98 21.65 8.34 2.05
CA LYS A 98 21.66 9.77 2.34
C LYS A 98 20.69 10.54 1.44
N ALA A 99 20.64 10.23 0.16
CA ALA A 99 19.70 10.83 -0.79
C ALA A 99 18.23 10.55 -0.41
N ALA A 100 17.95 9.40 0.20
CA ALA A 100 16.64 9.05 0.73
C ALA A 100 16.39 9.54 2.18
N GLY A 101 17.26 10.42 2.70
CA GLY A 101 17.11 11.00 4.05
C GLY A 101 17.44 10.07 5.20
N PHE A 102 18.11 8.93 4.96
CA PHE A 102 18.49 8.02 6.04
C PHE A 102 19.81 8.41 6.71
N SER A 103 19.79 8.48 8.05
CA SER A 103 21.01 8.40 8.82
C SER A 103 21.55 6.97 8.82
N ARG A 104 22.85 6.80 9.07
CA ARG A 104 23.51 5.49 9.14
C ARG A 104 22.84 4.54 10.15
N TYR A 105 22.46 5.08 11.31
CA TYR A 105 21.81 4.32 12.38
C TYR A 105 20.37 3.96 12.05
N ALA A 106 19.61 4.89 11.45
CA ALA A 106 18.24 4.63 11.02
C ALA A 106 18.20 3.53 9.95
N ALA A 107 19.07 3.59 8.96
CA ALA A 107 19.19 2.57 7.92
C ALA A 107 19.56 1.19 8.51
N LYS A 108 20.52 1.14 9.46
CA LYS A 108 20.90 -0.11 10.12
C LYS A 108 19.75 -0.73 10.91
N ARG A 109 18.97 0.08 11.63
CA ARG A 109 17.79 -0.39 12.39
C ARG A 109 16.69 -0.86 11.45
N ALA A 110 16.41 -0.09 10.39
CA ALA A 110 15.41 -0.45 9.39
C ALA A 110 15.75 -1.77 8.68
N LEU A 111 17.01 -1.96 8.28
CA LEU A 111 17.48 -3.23 7.69
C LEU A 111 17.30 -4.40 8.65
N ARG A 112 17.66 -4.25 9.92
CA ARG A 112 17.46 -5.32 10.92
C ARG A 112 15.98 -5.65 11.12
N SER A 113 15.10 -4.65 11.09
CA SER A 113 13.66 -4.87 11.18
C SER A 113 13.14 -5.67 9.97
N LEU A 114 13.59 -5.35 8.76
CA LEU A 114 13.24 -6.08 7.54
C LEU A 114 13.83 -7.49 7.49
N GLU A 115 15.06 -7.69 7.99
CA GLU A 115 15.67 -9.02 8.15
C GLU A 115 14.87 -9.89 9.12
N LYS A 116 14.48 -9.33 10.29
CA LYS A 116 13.63 -10.02 11.28
C LYS A 116 12.27 -10.41 10.72
N ALA A 117 11.69 -9.57 9.87
CA ALA A 117 10.45 -9.84 9.15
C ALA A 117 10.63 -10.81 7.97
N SER A 118 11.84 -11.32 7.73
CA SER A 118 12.17 -12.20 6.62
C SER A 118 11.85 -11.66 5.22
N VAL A 119 11.74 -10.35 5.09
CA VAL A 119 11.46 -9.66 3.81
C VAL A 119 12.72 -9.53 2.97
N VAL A 120 13.85 -9.29 3.64
CA VAL A 120 15.16 -9.14 2.99
C VAL A 120 16.20 -10.07 3.61
N ALA A 121 17.20 -10.41 2.83
CA ALA A 121 18.45 -11.00 3.32
C ALA A 121 19.58 -10.00 3.06
N VAL A 122 20.45 -9.77 4.05
CA VAL A 122 21.53 -8.80 3.94
C VAL A 122 22.89 -9.50 4.03
N THR A 123 23.66 -9.43 2.97
CA THR A 123 25.04 -9.90 2.93
C THR A 123 25.98 -8.73 3.20
N ARG A 124 26.73 -8.84 4.29
CA ARG A 124 27.67 -7.79 4.74
C ARG A 124 29.10 -8.21 4.49
N HIS A 125 29.84 -7.36 3.80
CA HIS A 125 31.27 -7.53 3.61
C HIS A 125 32.02 -6.40 4.30
N ARG A 126 33.15 -6.71 4.91
CA ARG A 126 33.99 -5.70 5.58
C ARG A 126 34.47 -4.66 4.54
N GLY A 127 34.28 -3.37 4.87
CA GLY A 127 34.69 -2.26 4.00
C GLY A 127 33.85 -2.06 2.72
N ARG A 128 32.80 -2.84 2.50
CA ARG A 128 31.93 -2.71 1.32
C ARG A 128 30.48 -2.37 1.70
N ALA A 129 29.77 -1.78 0.77
CA ALA A 129 28.33 -1.56 0.94
C ALA A 129 27.61 -2.91 1.00
N PRO A 130 26.60 -3.05 1.89
CA PRO A 130 25.84 -4.29 2.00
C PRO A 130 25.08 -4.58 0.71
N LEU A 131 25.00 -5.87 0.38
CA LEU A 131 24.13 -6.39 -0.66
C LEU A 131 22.83 -6.84 0.01
N VAL A 132 21.72 -6.33 -0.49
CA VAL A 132 20.38 -6.61 0.05
C VAL A 132 19.61 -7.40 -0.99
N THR A 133 19.24 -8.62 -0.66
CA THR A 133 18.39 -9.47 -1.48
C THR A 133 16.96 -9.32 -1.01
N HIS A 134 16.09 -8.85 -1.88
CA HIS A 134 14.67 -8.78 -1.61
C HIS A 134 14.02 -10.14 -1.91
N ARG A 135 13.45 -10.79 -0.89
CA ARG A 135 12.95 -12.18 -1.02
C ARG A 135 11.68 -12.32 -1.85
N TRP A 136 11.00 -11.22 -2.14
CA TRP A 136 9.76 -11.23 -2.93
C TRP A 136 10.01 -11.07 -4.43
N PHE A 137 11.21 -10.74 -4.82
CA PHE A 137 11.62 -10.65 -6.21
C PHE A 137 12.54 -11.82 -6.58
N PRO A 138 12.40 -12.37 -7.78
CA PRO A 138 13.33 -13.40 -8.24
C PRO A 138 14.75 -12.84 -8.23
N VAL A 139 15.70 -13.72 -7.91
CA VAL A 139 17.13 -13.42 -8.04
C VAL A 139 17.46 -13.60 -9.51
N GLY A 140 17.87 -12.53 -10.18
CA GLY A 140 18.29 -12.54 -11.58
C GLY A 140 19.75 -12.91 -11.72
#